data_fe8e42bdb853cd0fd70d3b34779fb077
#
_entry.id   fe8e42bdb853cd0fd70d3b34779fb077
#
_cell.length_a   1.000
_cell.length_b   1.000
_cell.length_c   1.000
_cell.angle_alpha   90.00
_cell.angle_beta   90.00
_cell.angle_gamma   90.00
#
_symmetry.space_group_name_H-M   'P 1'
#
loop_
_entity.id
_entity.type
_entity.pdbx_description
1 polymer ?
#
loop_
_entity_poly.entity_id
_entity_poly.type
_entity_poly.pdbx_seq_one_letter_code
_entity_poly.pdbx_strand_id
1 'polypeptide(L)'
;RMIDYVENEENCYLVMEYIRGKSLGQLCKEEYRFSAEELLFYGETILQVLEYLHKQKPPVYYGDLKPDNLMLSDSGKLYLVDFGSAVFGFGDFRQICMGTEGFAAPEQYEGKVNSASDLYALGKTLQALAGKRWLPVLWKVPRLGLFIYKCIQPQEKRRLKSAAQARKMLSGI
;
A
#
# COMPACT_ATOMS: atom_id res chain seq x y z
N ARG A 1 13.01 -3.77 -10.72
CA ARG A 1 13.31 -3.12 -12.03
C ARG A 1 12.75 -4.02 -13.14
N MET A 2 12.07 -3.42 -14.14
CA MET A 2 11.69 -4.11 -15.37
C MET A 2 12.96 -4.35 -16.20
N ILE A 3 13.15 -5.59 -16.67
CA ILE A 3 14.28 -6.01 -17.47
C ILE A 3 13.86 -6.10 -18.94
N ASP A 4 12.71 -6.74 -19.21
CA ASP A 4 12.25 -6.99 -20.57
C ASP A 4 10.72 -7.13 -20.62
N TYR A 5 10.15 -7.03 -21.82
CA TYR A 5 8.76 -7.31 -22.15
C TYR A 5 8.74 -8.22 -23.37
N VAL A 6 8.10 -9.37 -23.22
CA VAL A 6 7.98 -10.39 -24.29
C VAL A 6 6.52 -10.63 -24.56
N GLU A 7 6.12 -10.52 -25.83
CA GLU A 7 4.77 -10.75 -26.29
C GLU A 7 4.78 -11.83 -27.38
N ASN A 8 3.83 -12.74 -27.31
CA ASN A 8 3.51 -13.67 -28.36
C ASN A 8 2.00 -13.63 -28.67
N GLU A 9 1.51 -14.44 -29.61
CA GLU A 9 0.12 -14.40 -30.05
C GLU A 9 -0.91 -14.68 -28.94
N GLU A 10 -0.52 -15.33 -27.85
CA GLU A 10 -1.43 -15.74 -26.77
C GLU A 10 -1.17 -15.01 -25.44
N ASN A 11 0.06 -14.56 -25.19
CA ASN A 11 0.48 -14.09 -23.87
C ASN A 11 1.46 -12.92 -23.94
N CYS A 12 1.40 -12.08 -22.90
CA CYS A 12 2.37 -11.02 -22.62
C CYS A 12 3.11 -11.36 -21.32
N TYR A 13 4.43 -11.26 -21.35
CA TYR A 13 5.30 -11.55 -20.21
C TYR A 13 6.11 -10.30 -19.84
N LEU A 14 6.06 -9.93 -18.57
CA LEU A 14 6.89 -8.89 -18.02
C LEU A 14 8.05 -9.52 -17.25
N VAL A 15 9.26 -9.38 -17.76
CA VAL A 15 10.48 -9.87 -17.10
C VAL A 15 11.00 -8.83 -16.14
N MET A 16 11.08 -9.18 -14.87
CA MET A 16 11.52 -8.27 -13.80
C MET A 16 12.70 -8.85 -13.04
N GLU A 17 13.46 -7.96 -12.41
CA GLU A 17 14.52 -8.35 -11.46
C GLU A 17 13.93 -9.18 -10.32
N TYR A 18 14.54 -10.32 -10.03
CA TYR A 18 14.14 -11.17 -8.92
C TYR A 18 14.54 -10.56 -7.58
N ILE A 19 13.60 -10.35 -6.70
CA ILE A 19 13.83 -9.85 -5.34
C ILE A 19 14.00 -11.06 -4.42
N ARG A 20 15.22 -11.29 -3.95
CA ARG A 20 15.48 -12.29 -2.91
C ARG A 20 14.90 -11.78 -1.59
N GLY A 21 13.99 -12.55 -0.99
CA GLY A 21 13.29 -12.17 0.24
C GLY A 21 11.90 -12.76 0.32
N LYS A 22 11.08 -12.23 1.22
CA LYS A 22 9.70 -12.68 1.46
C LYS A 22 8.74 -11.51 1.33
N SER A 23 7.49 -11.79 0.92
CA SER A 23 6.45 -10.78 1.07
C SER A 23 6.07 -10.60 2.54
N LEU A 24 5.59 -9.39 2.90
CA LEU A 24 5.08 -9.18 4.26
C LEU A 24 3.87 -10.07 4.54
N GLY A 25 3.11 -10.47 3.50
CA GLY A 25 2.04 -11.45 3.60
C GLY A 25 2.53 -12.85 3.97
N GLN A 26 3.66 -13.30 3.40
CA GLN A 26 4.31 -14.54 3.80
C GLN A 26 4.78 -14.49 5.26
N LEU A 27 5.40 -13.38 5.67
CA LEU A 27 5.82 -13.18 7.06
C LEU A 27 4.62 -13.20 8.03
N CYS A 28 3.47 -12.62 7.63
CA CYS A 28 2.24 -12.73 8.43
C CYS A 28 1.77 -14.19 8.60
N LYS A 29 1.84 -15.00 7.53
CA LYS A 29 1.48 -16.43 7.58
C LYS A 29 2.44 -17.25 8.46
N GLU A 30 3.70 -16.83 8.53
CA GLU A 30 4.73 -17.41 9.42
C GLU A 30 4.65 -16.86 10.86
N GLU A 31 3.58 -16.12 11.18
CA GLU A 31 3.34 -15.51 12.49
C GLU A 31 4.46 -14.56 12.96
N TYR A 32 5.18 -13.96 12.02
CA TYR A 32 6.19 -12.95 12.32
C TYR A 32 5.55 -11.76 13.06
N ARG A 33 6.23 -11.26 14.08
CA ARG A 33 5.73 -10.19 14.94
C ARG A 33 6.44 -8.88 14.60
N PHE A 34 5.79 -8.07 13.80
CA PHE A 34 6.29 -6.74 13.45
C PHE A 34 6.35 -5.83 14.68
N SER A 35 7.47 -5.16 14.87
CA SER A 35 7.64 -4.10 15.86
C SER A 35 6.97 -2.81 15.41
N ALA A 36 6.76 -1.88 16.34
CA ALA A 36 6.21 -0.57 16.00
C ALA A 36 7.16 0.24 15.11
N GLU A 37 8.47 0.07 15.30
CA GLU A 37 9.53 0.70 14.51
C GLU A 37 9.50 0.19 13.07
N GLU A 38 9.33 -1.13 12.86
CA GLU A 38 9.18 -1.70 11.53
C GLU A 38 7.92 -1.18 10.83
N LEU A 39 6.80 -1.11 11.55
CA LEU A 39 5.54 -0.59 10.99
C LEU A 39 5.67 0.90 10.59
N LEU A 40 6.39 1.70 11.39
CA LEU A 40 6.69 3.09 11.03
C LEU A 40 7.58 3.15 9.79
N PHE A 41 8.65 2.38 9.76
CA PHE A 41 9.58 2.32 8.62
C PHE A 41 8.86 1.89 7.32
N TYR A 42 8.02 0.85 7.38
CA TYR A 42 7.25 0.41 6.22
C TYR A 42 6.23 1.46 5.79
N GLY A 43 5.52 2.05 6.74
CA GLY A 43 4.57 3.14 6.45
C GLY A 43 5.22 4.32 5.75
N GLU A 44 6.37 4.78 6.25
CA GLU A 44 7.12 5.89 5.64
C GLU A 44 7.66 5.54 4.25
N THR A 45 8.21 4.32 4.08
CA THR A 45 8.72 3.86 2.79
C THR A 45 7.60 3.76 1.74
N ILE A 46 6.46 3.18 2.11
CA ILE A 46 5.30 3.09 1.21
C ILE A 46 4.78 4.48 0.85
N LEU A 47 4.68 5.38 1.82
CA LEU A 47 4.23 6.76 1.57
C LEU A 47 5.15 7.53 0.62
N GLN A 48 6.47 7.28 0.65
CA GLN A 48 7.41 7.87 -0.32
C GLN A 48 7.08 7.38 -1.74
N VAL A 49 6.81 6.09 -1.92
CA VAL A 49 6.44 5.51 -3.21
C VAL A 49 5.09 6.06 -3.68
N LEU A 50 4.07 6.07 -2.82
CA LEU A 50 2.75 6.60 -3.17
C LEU A 50 2.82 8.10 -3.51
N GLU A 51 3.61 8.88 -2.77
CA GLU A 51 3.80 10.31 -3.06
C GLU A 51 4.43 10.51 -4.46
N TYR A 52 5.40 9.68 -4.82
CA TYR A 52 6.01 9.70 -6.15
C TYR A 52 4.98 9.35 -7.24
N LEU A 53 4.22 8.28 -7.06
CA LEU A 53 3.20 7.82 -8.03
C LEU A 53 2.09 8.86 -8.21
N HIS A 54 1.56 9.41 -7.12
CA HIS A 54 0.47 10.39 -7.16
C HIS A 54 0.88 11.74 -7.77
N LYS A 55 2.18 12.05 -7.82
CA LYS A 55 2.73 13.27 -8.46
C LYS A 55 2.98 13.12 -9.95
N GLN A 56 2.85 11.93 -10.52
CA GLN A 56 3.01 11.73 -11.96
C GLN A 56 1.96 12.51 -12.77
N LYS A 57 2.19 12.72 -14.04
CA LYS A 57 1.28 13.39 -14.97
C LYS A 57 1.04 12.50 -16.20
N PRO A 58 -0.09 11.80 -16.28
CA PRO A 58 -1.20 11.75 -15.30
C PRO A 58 -0.79 11.05 -14.00
N PRO A 59 -1.49 11.31 -12.86
CA PRO A 59 -1.23 10.63 -11.60
C PRO A 59 -1.45 9.12 -11.73
N VAL A 60 -0.66 8.35 -10.98
CA VAL A 60 -0.78 6.89 -10.90
C VAL A 60 -1.29 6.53 -9.52
N TYR A 61 -2.39 5.78 -9.46
CA TYR A 61 -2.94 5.21 -8.23
C TYR A 61 -2.68 3.72 -8.23
N TYR A 62 -2.16 3.20 -7.13
CA TYR A 62 -1.68 1.82 -7.07
C TYR A 62 -2.83 0.80 -7.04
N GLY A 63 -3.88 1.07 -6.28
CA GLY A 63 -5.17 0.38 -6.31
C GLY A 63 -5.27 -0.97 -5.58
N ASP A 64 -4.15 -1.68 -5.28
CA ASP A 64 -4.17 -2.98 -4.60
C ASP A 64 -3.05 -3.14 -3.56
N LEU A 65 -2.93 -2.15 -2.67
CA LEU A 65 -1.94 -2.20 -1.61
C LEU A 65 -2.35 -3.17 -0.50
N LYS A 66 -1.51 -4.22 -0.31
CA LYS A 66 -1.70 -5.28 0.69
C LYS A 66 -0.36 -5.90 1.08
N PRO A 67 -0.27 -6.66 2.19
CA PRO A 67 0.99 -7.29 2.60
C PRO A 67 1.61 -8.22 1.57
N ASP A 68 0.81 -8.92 0.75
CA ASP A 68 1.31 -9.84 -0.28
C ASP A 68 2.05 -9.10 -1.42
N ASN A 69 1.73 -7.83 -1.67
CA ASN A 69 2.35 -6.98 -2.69
C ASN A 69 3.53 -6.15 -2.17
N LEU A 70 4.00 -6.43 -0.95
CA LEU A 70 5.14 -5.78 -0.30
C LEU A 70 6.24 -6.81 -0.06
N MET A 71 7.33 -6.72 -0.83
CA MET A 71 8.48 -7.62 -0.72
C MET A 71 9.56 -7.01 0.15
N LEU A 72 9.91 -7.68 1.24
CA LEU A 72 11.09 -7.35 2.06
C LEU A 72 12.25 -8.22 1.58
N SER A 73 13.28 -7.58 1.03
CA SER A 73 14.48 -8.29 0.59
C SER A 73 15.34 -8.74 1.76
N ASP A 74 16.23 -9.73 1.51
CA ASP A 74 17.21 -10.21 2.50
C ASP A 74 18.16 -9.09 2.98
N SER A 75 18.30 -8.00 2.22
CA SER A 75 19.05 -6.80 2.62
C SER A 75 18.23 -5.79 3.44
N GLY A 76 16.99 -6.11 3.80
CA GLY A 76 16.09 -5.24 4.59
C GLY A 76 15.43 -4.12 3.79
N LYS A 77 15.50 -4.15 2.46
CA LYS A 77 14.86 -3.14 1.61
C LYS A 77 13.43 -3.57 1.24
N LEU A 78 12.48 -2.65 1.41
CA LEU A 78 11.09 -2.88 1.05
C LEU A 78 10.82 -2.45 -0.40
N TYR A 79 10.10 -3.31 -1.14
CA TYR A 79 9.68 -3.06 -2.51
C TYR A 79 8.17 -3.21 -2.63
N LEU A 80 7.55 -2.30 -3.38
CA LEU A 80 6.18 -2.43 -3.86
C LEU A 80 6.22 -3.16 -5.20
N VAL A 81 5.49 -4.26 -5.30
CA VAL A 81 5.45 -5.14 -6.48
C VAL A 81 4.01 -5.27 -6.99
N ASP A 82 3.82 -5.82 -8.19
CA ASP A 82 2.52 -6.03 -8.80
C ASP A 82 1.70 -4.75 -9.03
N PHE A 83 1.97 -4.10 -10.16
CA PHE A 83 1.26 -2.91 -10.62
C PHE A 83 0.07 -3.25 -11.54
N GLY A 84 -0.39 -4.51 -11.55
CA GLY A 84 -1.48 -4.96 -12.42
C GLY A 84 -2.81 -4.27 -12.17
N SER A 85 -3.04 -3.75 -10.96
CA SER A 85 -4.23 -2.99 -10.60
C SER A 85 -4.02 -1.46 -10.62
N ALA A 86 -2.84 -0.99 -11.03
CA ALA A 86 -2.55 0.43 -11.05
C ALA A 86 -3.32 1.14 -12.17
N VAL A 87 -3.88 2.32 -11.86
CA VAL A 87 -4.63 3.13 -12.81
C VAL A 87 -3.98 4.48 -13.02
N PHE A 88 -4.10 4.99 -14.25
CA PHE A 88 -3.50 6.25 -14.68
C PHE A 88 -4.58 7.31 -14.88
N GLY A 89 -4.41 8.48 -14.25
CA GLY A 89 -5.28 9.62 -14.47
C GLY A 89 -6.53 9.63 -13.58
N PHE A 90 -7.51 10.43 -14.04
CA PHE A 90 -8.82 10.59 -13.39
C PHE A 90 -9.86 9.89 -14.26
N GLY A 91 -10.66 9.01 -13.68
CA GLY A 91 -11.67 8.31 -14.45
C GLY A 91 -12.58 7.41 -13.61
N ASP A 92 -13.54 6.81 -14.30
CA ASP A 92 -14.39 5.75 -13.77
C ASP A 92 -13.78 4.40 -14.16
N PHE A 93 -13.30 3.68 -13.17
CA PHE A 93 -12.55 2.41 -13.35
C PHE A 93 -13.39 1.18 -12.96
N ARG A 94 -14.73 1.24 -13.04
CA ARG A 94 -15.66 0.19 -12.60
C ARG A 94 -15.32 -1.22 -13.09
N GLN A 95 -14.66 -1.34 -14.23
CA GLN A 95 -14.30 -2.64 -14.82
C GLN A 95 -12.92 -3.16 -14.40
N ILE A 96 -12.07 -2.32 -13.79
CA ILE A 96 -10.64 -2.62 -13.62
C ILE A 96 -10.23 -2.78 -12.15
N CYS A 97 -10.91 -2.13 -11.20
CA CYS A 97 -10.31 -1.91 -9.90
C CYS A 97 -11.25 -2.19 -8.72
N MET A 98 -11.52 -3.47 -8.46
CA MET A 98 -12.18 -3.81 -7.19
C MET A 98 -11.20 -3.92 -6.00
N GLY A 99 -9.89 -4.01 -6.25
CA GLY A 99 -8.89 -4.24 -5.21
C GLY A 99 -9.09 -5.58 -4.49
N THR A 100 -8.34 -5.81 -3.41
CA THR A 100 -8.47 -7.02 -2.59
C THR A 100 -9.41 -6.78 -1.42
N GLU A 101 -10.38 -7.69 -1.21
CA GLU A 101 -11.32 -7.64 -0.08
C GLU A 101 -10.57 -7.50 1.25
N GLY A 102 -11.07 -6.63 2.13
CA GLY A 102 -10.45 -6.30 3.42
C GLY A 102 -9.38 -5.20 3.35
N PHE A 103 -8.83 -4.90 2.16
CA PHE A 103 -7.85 -3.82 1.93
C PHE A 103 -8.41 -2.70 1.06
N ALA A 104 -9.25 -3.05 0.09
CA ALA A 104 -9.86 -2.08 -0.82
C ALA A 104 -10.72 -1.05 -0.08
N ALA A 105 -10.59 0.21 -0.48
CA ALA A 105 -11.42 1.29 0.05
C ALA A 105 -12.87 1.18 -0.43
N PRO A 106 -13.86 1.64 0.35
CA PRO A 106 -15.28 1.54 -0.02
C PRO A 106 -15.59 2.12 -1.41
N GLU A 107 -14.98 3.23 -1.78
CA GLU A 107 -15.18 3.87 -3.09
C GLU A 107 -14.62 3.05 -4.26
N GLN A 108 -13.69 2.11 -4.03
CA GLN A 108 -13.18 1.23 -5.09
C GLN A 108 -14.27 0.26 -5.59
N TYR A 109 -15.17 -0.17 -4.71
CA TYR A 109 -16.34 -0.98 -5.10
C TYR A 109 -17.36 -0.20 -5.95
N GLU A 110 -17.25 1.14 -5.96
CA GLU A 110 -18.00 2.03 -6.84
C GLU A 110 -17.21 2.39 -8.12
N GLY A 111 -16.03 1.80 -8.32
CA GLY A 111 -15.16 2.08 -9.46
C GLY A 111 -14.38 3.38 -9.36
N LYS A 112 -14.20 3.92 -8.16
CA LYS A 112 -13.43 5.14 -7.94
C LYS A 112 -12.12 4.81 -7.26
N VAL A 113 -11.01 5.14 -7.91
CA VAL A 113 -9.65 4.96 -7.37
C VAL A 113 -8.94 6.31 -7.37
N ASN A 114 -8.35 6.66 -6.22
CA ASN A 114 -7.63 7.92 -6.06
C ASN A 114 -6.60 7.82 -4.92
N SER A 115 -5.93 8.92 -4.60
CA SER A 115 -4.92 8.95 -3.54
C SER A 115 -5.46 8.55 -2.15
N ALA A 116 -6.72 8.84 -1.85
CA ALA A 116 -7.33 8.47 -0.58
C ALA A 116 -7.64 6.98 -0.49
N SER A 117 -7.87 6.31 -1.63
CA SER A 117 -8.04 4.86 -1.71
C SER A 117 -6.74 4.13 -1.37
N ASP A 118 -5.60 4.58 -1.93
CA ASP A 118 -4.28 4.03 -1.59
C ASP A 118 -3.92 4.24 -0.12
N LEU A 119 -4.28 5.41 0.45
CA LEU A 119 -4.06 5.68 1.87
C LEU A 119 -4.93 4.80 2.78
N TYR A 120 -6.17 4.49 2.37
CA TYR A 120 -7.01 3.54 3.08
C TYR A 120 -6.37 2.15 3.08
N ALA A 121 -5.95 1.67 1.92
CA ALA A 121 -5.28 0.39 1.76
C ALA A 121 -3.98 0.32 2.58
N LEU A 122 -3.19 1.42 2.65
CA LEU A 122 -2.02 1.52 3.53
C LEU A 122 -2.40 1.36 5.01
N GLY A 123 -3.44 2.05 5.46
CA GLY A 123 -3.94 1.92 6.84
C GLY A 123 -4.36 0.49 7.17
N LYS A 124 -5.09 -0.17 6.25
CA LYS A 124 -5.50 -1.58 6.39
C LYS A 124 -4.30 -2.53 6.37
N THR A 125 -3.30 -2.26 5.54
CA THR A 125 -2.06 -3.03 5.48
C THR A 125 -1.30 -2.95 6.81
N LEU A 126 -1.05 -1.75 7.34
CA LEU A 126 -0.39 -1.58 8.63
C LEU A 126 -1.19 -2.21 9.80
N GLN A 127 -2.52 -2.13 9.75
CA GLN A 127 -3.39 -2.80 10.72
C GLN A 127 -3.23 -4.32 10.65
N ALA A 128 -3.18 -4.90 9.46
CA ALA A 128 -2.99 -6.34 9.24
C ALA A 128 -1.61 -6.80 9.74
N LEU A 129 -0.54 -6.05 9.44
CA LEU A 129 0.82 -6.34 9.92
C LEU A 129 0.92 -6.27 11.46
N ALA A 130 0.24 -5.32 12.10
CA ALA A 130 0.16 -5.26 13.56
C ALA A 130 -0.60 -6.44 14.18
N GLY A 131 -1.46 -7.11 13.40
CA GLY A 131 -2.20 -8.30 13.78
C GLY A 131 -3.12 -8.08 14.98
N LYS A 132 -3.36 -9.14 15.76
CA LYS A 132 -4.19 -9.07 16.98
C LYS A 132 -3.64 -8.13 18.05
N ARG A 133 -2.40 -7.69 17.91
CA ARG A 133 -1.70 -6.77 18.84
C ARG A 133 -1.76 -5.31 18.41
N TRP A 134 -2.53 -4.98 17.39
CA TRP A 134 -2.59 -3.62 16.89
C TRP A 134 -2.91 -2.60 18.00
N LEU A 135 -3.83 -2.89 18.92
CA LEU A 135 -4.13 -2.01 20.06
C LEU A 135 -2.91 -1.76 20.98
N PRO A 136 -2.20 -2.78 21.51
CA PRO A 136 -0.96 -2.55 22.27
C PRO A 136 0.12 -1.79 21.50
N VAL A 137 0.27 -2.01 20.19
CA VAL A 137 1.21 -1.25 19.36
C VAL A 137 0.83 0.23 19.30
N LEU A 138 -0.47 0.54 19.20
CA LEU A 138 -0.99 1.91 19.21
C LEU A 138 -0.70 2.64 20.52
N TRP A 139 -0.78 1.95 21.66
CA TRP A 139 -0.45 2.54 22.96
C TRP A 139 1.03 2.89 23.08
N LYS A 140 1.91 2.06 22.52
CA LYS A 140 3.36 2.33 22.50
C LYS A 140 3.74 3.47 21.55
N VAL A 141 3.06 3.59 20.41
CA VAL A 141 3.31 4.64 19.41
C VAL A 141 1.97 5.29 19.00
N PRO A 142 1.45 6.22 19.84
CA PRO A 142 0.12 6.83 19.63
C PRO A 142 -0.04 7.48 18.24
N ARG A 143 1.04 8.06 17.69
CA ARG A 143 1.03 8.67 16.35
C ARG A 143 0.73 7.64 15.25
N LEU A 144 1.27 6.42 15.34
CA LEU A 144 0.98 5.34 14.40
C LEU A 144 -0.50 4.94 14.47
N GLY A 145 -1.05 4.86 15.69
CA GLY A 145 -2.45 4.58 15.90
C GLY A 145 -3.37 5.63 15.30
N LEU A 146 -3.09 6.88 15.57
CA LEU A 146 -3.85 7.99 15.01
C LEU A 146 -3.73 8.02 13.46
N PHE A 147 -2.55 7.73 12.93
CA PHE A 147 -2.31 7.63 11.50
C PHE A 147 -3.19 6.55 10.87
N ILE A 148 -3.12 5.30 11.38
CA ILE A 148 -3.95 4.18 10.90
C ILE A 148 -5.43 4.56 10.99
N TYR A 149 -5.89 5.07 12.14
CA TYR A 149 -7.28 5.50 12.33
C TYR A 149 -7.73 6.52 11.26
N LYS A 150 -6.89 7.52 10.95
CA LYS A 150 -7.18 8.52 9.92
C LYS A 150 -7.22 7.92 8.51
N CYS A 151 -6.38 6.93 8.23
CA CYS A 151 -6.35 6.27 6.93
C CYS A 151 -7.60 5.41 6.69
N ILE A 152 -8.02 4.60 7.67
CA ILE A 152 -9.11 3.61 7.51
C ILE A 152 -10.53 4.18 7.71
N GLN A 153 -10.70 5.51 7.71
CA GLN A 153 -12.05 6.10 7.78
C GLN A 153 -12.88 5.66 6.57
N PRO A 154 -14.11 5.12 6.76
CA PRO A 154 -14.96 4.70 5.64
C PRO A 154 -15.27 5.86 4.69
N GLN A 155 -15.53 7.04 5.23
CA GLN A 155 -15.81 8.23 4.45
C GLN A 155 -14.50 8.86 3.96
N GLU A 156 -14.30 8.91 2.66
CA GLU A 156 -13.11 9.47 2.00
C GLU A 156 -12.76 10.88 2.52
N LYS A 157 -13.78 11.75 2.69
CA LYS A 157 -13.60 13.13 3.19
C LYS A 157 -12.98 13.25 4.58
N ARG A 158 -13.03 12.18 5.39
CA ARG A 158 -12.45 12.12 6.74
C ARG A 158 -11.03 11.59 6.75
N ARG A 159 -10.53 11.10 5.60
CA ARG A 159 -9.16 10.60 5.46
C ARG A 159 -8.16 11.72 5.21
N LEU A 160 -6.88 11.35 5.29
CA LEU A 160 -5.79 12.18 4.81
C LEU A 160 -5.91 12.37 3.30
N LYS A 161 -5.61 13.59 2.81
CA LYS A 161 -5.90 13.97 1.42
C LYS A 161 -4.77 13.64 0.43
N SER A 162 -3.57 13.39 0.94
CA SER A 162 -2.41 13.09 0.09
C SER A 162 -1.35 12.29 0.84
N ALA A 163 -0.53 11.53 0.10
CA ALA A 163 0.61 10.81 0.65
C ALA A 163 1.61 11.76 1.33
N ALA A 164 1.81 12.97 0.81
CA ALA A 164 2.66 13.99 1.44
C ALA A 164 2.15 14.42 2.82
N GLN A 165 0.84 14.68 2.94
CA GLN A 165 0.22 14.99 4.24
C GLN A 165 0.32 13.80 5.20
N ALA A 166 0.07 12.60 4.70
CA ALA A 166 0.14 11.36 5.44
C ALA A 166 1.55 11.12 5.99
N ARG A 167 2.58 11.36 5.18
CA ARG A 167 3.99 11.21 5.57
C ARG A 167 4.38 12.20 6.67
N LYS A 168 4.01 13.47 6.56
CA LYS A 168 4.24 14.48 7.62
C LYS A 168 3.62 14.04 8.95
N MET A 169 2.41 13.51 8.90
CA MET A 169 1.74 13.02 10.11
C MET A 169 2.46 11.82 10.73
N LEU A 170 2.92 10.87 9.91
CA LEU A 170 3.57 9.65 10.39
C LEU A 170 4.98 9.92 10.92
N SER A 171 5.77 10.75 10.24
CA SER A 171 7.13 11.14 10.68
C SER A 171 7.12 12.07 11.90
N GLY A 172 6.00 12.73 12.20
CA GLY A 172 5.88 13.67 13.32
C GLY A 172 6.55 15.03 13.05
N ILE A 173 6.75 15.39 11.76
CA ILE A 173 7.33 16.65 11.29
C ILE A 173 6.22 17.59 10.79
#